data_3d21f1b47bfa1a6b77b5c98c64bf9c3e
#
_entry.id   3d21f1b47bfa1a6b77b5c98c64bf9c3e
#
_cell.length_a   1.000
_cell.length_b   1.000
_cell.length_c   1.000
_cell.angle_alpha   90.00
_cell.angle_beta   90.00
_cell.angle_gamma   90.00
#
_symmetry.space_group_name_H-M   'P 1'
#
loop_
_entity.id
_entity.type
_entity.pdbx_description
1 polymer ?
#
loop_
_entity_poly.entity_id
_entity_poly.type
_entity_poly.pdbx_seq_one_letter_code
_entity_poly.pdbx_strand_id
1 'polypeptide(L)'
;MMKLAALLTVCASCMTVGCINQMAVDTTAGILAEAEGSTRAYFDWESAGYAAPSGIMQLEGLHLVSPNNQELTLTLAKAYMAYAYGWVMDEREEADVKGDFDLAAHHQKRAFLMYSRAHDLVLRAVQDRDSHFSDQLTKDTKTFKAYLKEHWNDREDDVPLLFWLMMTWSSSINNTPDLDALVDMPMVRVLAEWIAALDPGYEDAGALVFLGGFDCSFPETLGGNPKRGKQYFEKALALTGRKNHIVLFNYAVYCGVTSQDRAGYVAALREIIEAPDQGNEHRLSNKVARRRAARALSRTDELFY
;
A
#
# COMPACT_ATOMS: atom_id res chain seq x y z
N MET A 1 39.15 -29.95 31.40
CA MET A 1 38.13 -30.56 30.52
C MET A 1 36.70 -30.24 30.98
N MET A 2 36.34 -30.31 32.26
CA MET A 2 34.98 -30.02 32.76
C MET A 2 34.48 -28.57 32.47
N LYS A 3 35.34 -27.54 32.59
CA LYS A 3 34.94 -26.14 32.31
C LYS A 3 34.61 -25.85 30.83
N LEU A 4 35.28 -26.56 29.89
CA LEU A 4 35.02 -26.42 28.45
C LEU A 4 33.72 -27.12 28.03
N ALA A 5 33.39 -28.27 28.64
CA ALA A 5 32.13 -28.96 28.41
C ALA A 5 30.93 -28.16 28.94
N ALA A 6 31.04 -27.53 30.11
CA ALA A 6 29.99 -26.69 30.65
C ALA A 6 29.72 -25.45 29.78
N LEU A 7 30.76 -24.82 29.21
CA LEU A 7 30.62 -23.68 28.31
C LEU A 7 29.92 -24.05 26.99
N LEU A 8 30.26 -25.21 26.42
CA LEU A 8 29.64 -25.75 25.21
C LEU A 8 28.17 -26.12 25.44
N THR A 9 27.80 -26.62 26.62
CA THR A 9 26.41 -26.97 26.94
C THR A 9 25.54 -25.71 27.12
N VAL A 10 26.09 -24.66 27.73
CA VAL A 10 25.37 -23.36 27.86
C VAL A 10 25.19 -22.68 26.51
N CYS A 11 26.20 -22.68 25.63
CA CYS A 11 26.08 -22.15 24.27
C CYS A 11 25.06 -22.93 23.43
N ALA A 12 25.03 -24.27 23.53
CA ALA A 12 24.06 -25.09 22.83
C ALA A 12 22.59 -24.82 23.30
N SER A 13 22.42 -24.64 24.61
CA SER A 13 21.07 -24.32 25.19
C SER A 13 20.59 -22.95 24.77
N CYS A 14 21.44 -21.93 24.68
CA CYS A 14 21.07 -20.59 24.21
C CYS A 14 20.68 -20.59 22.71
N MET A 15 21.38 -21.37 21.87
CA MET A 15 21.02 -21.49 20.45
C MET A 15 19.67 -22.18 20.23
N THR A 16 19.34 -23.19 21.03
CA THR A 16 18.03 -23.88 20.90
C THR A 16 16.84 -23.01 21.32
N VAL A 17 16.99 -22.17 22.33
CA VAL A 17 15.92 -21.27 22.80
C VAL A 17 15.65 -20.17 21.75
N GLY A 18 16.69 -19.61 21.11
CA GLY A 18 16.54 -18.63 20.03
C GLY A 18 15.80 -19.21 18.81
N CYS A 19 16.16 -20.42 18.40
CA CYS A 19 15.50 -21.10 17.27
C CYS A 19 14.02 -21.43 17.56
N ILE A 20 13.69 -21.85 18.79
CA ILE A 20 12.29 -22.16 19.18
C ILE A 20 11.44 -20.91 19.14
N ASN A 21 11.94 -19.78 19.67
CA ASN A 21 11.21 -18.52 19.63
C ASN A 21 10.97 -18.03 18.21
N GLN A 22 11.96 -18.12 17.34
CA GLN A 22 11.83 -17.78 15.95
C GLN A 22 10.81 -18.65 15.22
N MET A 23 10.84 -19.98 15.40
CA MET A 23 9.83 -20.88 14.85
C MET A 23 8.42 -20.57 15.32
N ALA A 24 8.25 -20.20 16.58
CA ALA A 24 6.94 -19.81 17.11
C ALA A 24 6.43 -18.51 16.47
N VAL A 25 7.31 -17.53 16.28
CA VAL A 25 6.99 -16.28 15.59
C VAL A 25 6.65 -16.54 14.11
N ASP A 26 7.43 -17.35 13.40
CA ASP A 26 7.20 -17.67 12.00
C ASP A 26 5.86 -18.41 11.80
N THR A 27 5.53 -19.34 12.69
CA THR A 27 4.21 -20.00 12.69
C THR A 27 3.08 -19.00 12.94
N THR A 28 3.28 -18.06 13.88
CA THR A 28 2.28 -17.01 14.18
C THR A 28 2.10 -16.08 13.00
N ALA A 29 3.17 -15.72 12.30
CA ALA A 29 3.13 -14.91 11.10
C ALA A 29 2.26 -15.55 10.00
N GLY A 30 2.43 -16.84 9.73
CA GLY A 30 1.59 -17.58 8.79
C GLY A 30 0.11 -17.58 9.18
N ILE A 31 -0.21 -17.78 10.46
CA ILE A 31 -1.60 -17.70 10.95
C ILE A 31 -2.19 -16.30 10.75
N LEU A 32 -1.41 -15.23 10.99
CA LEU A 32 -1.86 -13.85 10.80
C LEU A 32 -2.08 -13.52 9.33
N ALA A 33 -1.23 -14.00 8.43
CA ALA A 33 -1.42 -13.84 6.99
C ALA A 33 -2.68 -14.56 6.50
N GLU A 34 -2.94 -15.79 6.93
CA GLU A 34 -4.17 -16.52 6.62
C GLU A 34 -5.42 -15.79 7.16
N ALA A 35 -5.31 -15.14 8.32
CA ALA A 35 -6.41 -14.40 8.96
C ALA A 35 -6.69 -13.03 8.30
N GLU A 36 -5.86 -12.54 7.37
CA GLU A 36 -6.02 -11.24 6.71
C GLU A 36 -7.42 -11.07 6.10
N GLY A 37 -7.97 -12.11 5.47
CA GLY A 37 -9.30 -12.10 4.87
C GLY A 37 -10.41 -11.74 5.86
N SER A 38 -10.31 -12.18 7.12
CA SER A 38 -11.27 -11.85 8.18
C SER A 38 -11.21 -10.38 8.57
N THR A 39 -10.01 -9.79 8.58
CA THR A 39 -9.82 -8.36 8.84
C THR A 39 -10.38 -7.51 7.71
N ARG A 40 -10.14 -7.90 6.46
CA ARG A 40 -10.67 -7.22 5.25
C ARG A 40 -12.20 -7.25 5.20
N ALA A 41 -12.82 -8.32 5.67
CA ALA A 41 -14.28 -8.50 5.74
C ALA A 41 -14.93 -7.90 7.01
N TYR A 42 -14.14 -7.27 7.90
CA TYR A 42 -14.67 -6.77 9.16
C TYR A 42 -15.71 -5.67 8.97
N PHE A 43 -16.79 -5.75 9.76
CA PHE A 43 -17.98 -4.93 9.50
C PHE A 43 -17.95 -3.53 10.12
N ASP A 44 -17.13 -3.30 11.13
CA ASP A 44 -17.11 -2.05 11.91
C ASP A 44 -15.80 -1.30 11.69
N TRP A 45 -15.88 -0.21 10.94
CA TRP A 45 -14.74 0.64 10.62
C TRP A 45 -14.15 1.33 11.85
N GLU A 46 -15.00 1.78 12.80
CA GLU A 46 -14.54 2.49 14.00
C GLU A 46 -13.77 1.54 14.91
N SER A 47 -14.33 0.38 15.23
CA SER A 47 -13.66 -0.64 16.04
C SER A 47 -12.37 -1.12 15.41
N ALA A 48 -12.33 -1.29 14.10
CA ALA A 48 -11.10 -1.65 13.38
C ALA A 48 -10.02 -0.58 13.55
N GLY A 49 -10.40 0.71 13.48
CA GLY A 49 -9.47 1.83 13.69
C GLY A 49 -8.88 1.89 15.09
N TYR A 50 -9.67 1.58 16.11
CA TYR A 50 -9.19 1.50 17.50
C TYR A 50 -8.24 0.30 17.72
N ALA A 51 -8.48 -0.82 17.07
CA ALA A 51 -7.68 -2.03 17.21
C ALA A 51 -6.36 -1.98 16.42
N ALA A 52 -6.36 -1.35 15.26
CA ALA A 52 -5.22 -1.37 14.32
C ALA A 52 -3.88 -0.90 14.93
N PRO A 53 -3.79 0.20 15.70
CA PRO A 53 -2.53 0.60 16.33
C PRO A 53 -1.93 -0.45 17.25
N SER A 54 -2.77 -1.13 18.04
CA SER A 54 -2.32 -2.21 18.93
C SER A 54 -1.81 -3.40 18.13
N GLY A 55 -2.49 -3.76 17.04
CA GLY A 55 -2.04 -4.82 16.12
C GLY A 55 -0.69 -4.50 15.48
N ILE A 56 -0.50 -3.28 15.02
CA ILE A 56 0.79 -2.83 14.47
C ILE A 56 1.91 -2.95 15.51
N MET A 57 1.69 -2.51 16.76
CA MET A 57 2.70 -2.62 17.82
C MET A 57 3.06 -4.07 18.11
N GLN A 58 2.09 -4.99 18.09
CA GLN A 58 2.34 -6.42 18.26
C GLN A 58 3.16 -6.99 17.09
N LEU A 59 2.82 -6.64 15.84
CA LEU A 59 3.56 -7.04 14.66
C LEU A 59 5.00 -6.51 14.66
N GLU A 60 5.24 -5.27 15.13
CA GLU A 60 6.61 -4.74 15.33
C GLU A 60 7.40 -5.58 16.34
N GLY A 61 6.75 -6.00 17.44
CA GLY A 61 7.37 -6.88 18.43
C GLY A 61 7.75 -8.25 17.85
N LEU A 62 6.87 -8.85 17.05
CA LEU A 62 7.15 -10.11 16.35
C LEU A 62 8.27 -9.95 15.31
N HIS A 63 8.24 -8.87 14.53
CA HIS A 63 9.26 -8.56 13.52
C HIS A 63 10.65 -8.35 14.14
N LEU A 64 10.73 -7.79 15.35
CA LEU A 64 12.00 -7.67 16.07
C LEU A 64 12.64 -9.04 16.38
N VAL A 65 11.81 -10.07 16.62
CA VAL A 65 12.28 -11.44 16.90
C VAL A 65 12.63 -12.21 15.62
N SER A 66 11.88 -11.97 14.52
CA SER A 66 12.11 -12.64 13.22
C SER A 66 12.17 -11.60 12.08
N PRO A 67 13.25 -10.79 12.01
CA PRO A 67 13.35 -9.67 11.07
C PRO A 67 13.48 -10.09 9.61
N ASN A 68 13.89 -11.34 9.35
CA ASN A 68 14.07 -11.87 7.99
C ASN A 68 12.85 -12.67 7.50
N ASN A 69 11.77 -12.71 8.30
CA ASN A 69 10.53 -13.35 7.86
C ASN A 69 9.79 -12.41 6.89
N GLN A 70 9.83 -12.73 5.60
CA GLN A 70 9.23 -11.93 4.55
C GLN A 70 7.73 -11.77 4.70
N GLU A 71 7.01 -12.83 5.07
CA GLU A 71 5.56 -12.82 5.25
C GLU A 71 5.15 -11.88 6.39
N LEU A 72 5.86 -11.94 7.52
CA LEU A 72 5.66 -11.03 8.66
C LEU A 72 5.97 -9.59 8.27
N THR A 73 7.05 -9.37 7.51
CA THR A 73 7.45 -8.04 7.03
C THR A 73 6.37 -7.44 6.13
N LEU A 74 5.84 -8.23 5.19
CA LEU A 74 4.74 -7.78 4.32
C LEU A 74 3.45 -7.54 5.11
N THR A 75 3.12 -8.42 6.06
CA THR A 75 1.93 -8.25 6.94
C THR A 75 2.02 -6.95 7.74
N LEU A 76 3.19 -6.65 8.32
CA LEU A 76 3.43 -5.41 9.05
C LEU A 76 3.35 -4.18 8.14
N ALA A 77 3.96 -4.22 6.96
CA ALA A 77 3.89 -3.14 5.99
C ALA A 77 2.45 -2.87 5.52
N LYS A 78 1.68 -3.92 5.21
CA LYS A 78 0.25 -3.85 4.90
C LYS A 78 -0.56 -3.20 6.01
N ALA A 79 -0.29 -3.58 7.27
CA ALA A 79 -0.98 -3.01 8.43
C ALA A 79 -0.72 -1.50 8.57
N TYR A 80 0.53 -1.05 8.39
CA TYR A 80 0.86 0.37 8.36
C TYR A 80 0.15 1.11 7.23
N MET A 81 0.18 0.56 6.00
CA MET A 81 -0.46 1.13 4.82
C MET A 81 -1.97 1.26 5.01
N ALA A 82 -2.62 0.20 5.50
CA ALA A 82 -4.06 0.17 5.71
C ALA A 82 -4.49 1.18 6.78
N TYR A 83 -3.78 1.25 7.91
CA TYR A 83 -4.10 2.20 8.98
C TYR A 83 -3.85 3.64 8.56
N ALA A 84 -2.72 3.92 7.91
CA ALA A 84 -2.42 5.25 7.40
C ALA A 84 -3.49 5.73 6.42
N TYR A 85 -3.87 4.88 5.44
CA TYR A 85 -4.86 5.24 4.42
C TYR A 85 -6.29 5.30 4.96
N GLY A 86 -6.69 4.31 5.76
CA GLY A 86 -8.09 4.11 6.16
C GLY A 86 -8.55 5.00 7.32
N TRP A 87 -7.61 5.48 8.14
CA TRP A 87 -7.93 6.27 9.34
C TRP A 87 -7.14 7.57 9.42
N VAL A 88 -5.81 7.53 9.39
CA VAL A 88 -5.00 8.75 9.58
C VAL A 88 -5.22 9.76 8.46
N MET A 89 -5.31 9.30 7.21
CA MET A 89 -5.63 10.17 6.09
C MET A 89 -7.12 10.56 6.04
N ASP A 90 -8.02 9.74 6.58
CA ASP A 90 -9.43 10.11 6.74
C ASP A 90 -9.58 11.27 7.75
N GLU A 91 -8.87 11.18 8.91
CA GLU A 91 -8.78 12.27 9.90
C GLU A 91 -8.15 13.54 9.32
N ARG A 92 -7.11 13.40 8.50
CA ARG A 92 -6.47 14.53 7.80
C ARG A 92 -7.46 15.22 6.86
N GLU A 93 -8.18 14.46 6.02
CA GLU A 93 -9.15 15.02 5.08
C GLU A 93 -10.34 15.67 5.82
N GLU A 94 -10.76 15.11 6.95
CA GLU A 94 -11.83 15.70 7.77
C GLU A 94 -11.40 17.02 8.40
N ALA A 95 -10.17 17.11 8.90
CA ALA A 95 -9.61 18.35 9.44
C ALA A 95 -9.49 19.42 8.35
N ASP A 96 -9.04 19.05 7.15
CA ASP A 96 -8.93 19.94 5.98
C ASP A 96 -10.29 20.54 5.58
N VAL A 97 -11.35 19.73 5.53
CA VAL A 97 -12.71 20.20 5.25
C VAL A 97 -13.23 21.16 6.32
N LYS A 98 -12.85 20.96 7.58
CA LYS A 98 -13.23 21.85 8.69
C LYS A 98 -12.39 23.13 8.75
N GLY A 99 -11.35 23.27 7.91
CA GLY A 99 -10.43 24.40 7.92
C GLY A 99 -9.39 24.37 9.05
N ASP A 100 -9.24 23.21 9.74
CA ASP A 100 -8.22 23.01 10.76
C ASP A 100 -6.92 22.50 10.11
N PHE A 101 -6.18 23.44 9.52
CA PHE A 101 -4.97 23.14 8.76
C PHE A 101 -3.82 22.64 9.63
N ASP A 102 -3.74 23.03 10.90
CA ASP A 102 -2.73 22.56 11.84
C ASP A 102 -2.96 21.07 12.17
N LEU A 103 -4.20 20.68 12.42
CA LEU A 103 -4.57 19.29 12.65
C LEU A 103 -4.39 18.45 11.38
N ALA A 104 -4.76 18.99 10.20
CA ALA A 104 -4.52 18.32 8.92
C ALA A 104 -3.03 18.07 8.68
N ALA A 105 -2.16 19.06 8.94
CA ALA A 105 -0.71 18.93 8.84
C ALA A 105 -0.15 17.89 9.85
N HIS A 106 -0.68 17.84 11.07
CA HIS A 106 -0.33 16.83 12.06
C HIS A 106 -0.62 15.41 11.54
N HIS A 107 -1.83 15.18 11.03
CA HIS A 107 -2.19 13.86 10.49
C HIS A 107 -1.40 13.51 9.23
N GLN A 108 -1.13 14.50 8.37
CA GLN A 108 -0.26 14.32 7.19
C GLN A 108 1.13 13.80 7.59
N LYS A 109 1.75 14.42 8.62
CA LYS A 109 3.06 13.98 9.13
C LYS A 109 2.99 12.58 9.72
N ARG A 110 1.93 12.23 10.45
CA ARG A 110 1.73 10.87 10.98
C ARG A 110 1.65 9.84 9.85
N ALA A 111 0.84 10.11 8.82
CA ALA A 111 0.70 9.24 7.67
C ALA A 111 2.04 9.05 6.93
N PHE A 112 2.79 10.14 6.70
CA PHE A 112 4.12 10.07 6.11
C PHE A 112 5.06 9.14 6.88
N LEU A 113 5.12 9.26 8.21
CA LEU A 113 5.99 8.40 9.03
C LEU A 113 5.59 6.92 8.93
N MET A 114 4.29 6.62 8.84
CA MET A 114 3.81 5.25 8.67
C MET A 114 4.14 4.69 7.28
N TYR A 115 3.93 5.46 6.22
CA TYR A 115 4.29 5.06 4.86
C TYR A 115 5.80 4.88 4.69
N SER A 116 6.60 5.76 5.27
CA SER A 116 8.06 5.63 5.26
C SER A 116 8.53 4.39 6.02
N ARG A 117 7.93 4.09 7.19
CA ARG A 117 8.24 2.87 7.92
C ARG A 117 7.90 1.62 7.12
N ALA A 118 6.72 1.60 6.48
CA ALA A 118 6.31 0.50 5.61
C ALA A 118 7.27 0.34 4.42
N HIS A 119 7.69 1.46 3.80
CA HIS A 119 8.67 1.45 2.71
C HIS A 119 10.02 0.87 3.14
N ASP A 120 10.58 1.32 4.28
CA ASP A 120 11.84 0.81 4.81
C ASP A 120 11.80 -0.71 5.07
N LEU A 121 10.66 -1.21 5.57
CA LEU A 121 10.46 -2.65 5.80
C LEU A 121 10.52 -3.43 4.49
N VAL A 122 9.72 -3.02 3.50
CA VAL A 122 9.63 -3.73 2.22
C VAL A 122 10.93 -3.60 1.42
N LEU A 123 11.56 -2.42 1.43
CA LEU A 123 12.84 -2.21 0.74
C LEU A 123 13.92 -3.15 1.29
N ARG A 124 13.98 -3.34 2.62
CA ARG A 124 14.91 -4.33 3.22
C ARG A 124 14.62 -5.74 2.76
N ALA A 125 13.35 -6.16 2.75
CA ALA A 125 12.99 -7.49 2.27
C ALA A 125 13.38 -7.70 0.79
N VAL A 126 13.24 -6.66 -0.04
CA VAL A 126 13.72 -6.67 -1.43
C VAL A 126 15.25 -6.77 -1.50
N GLN A 127 15.98 -6.02 -0.66
CA GLN A 127 17.45 -6.08 -0.57
C GLN A 127 17.96 -7.43 -0.05
N ASP A 128 17.24 -8.07 0.87
CA ASP A 128 17.55 -9.40 1.38
C ASP A 128 17.36 -10.46 0.27
N ARG A 129 16.36 -10.28 -0.61
CA ARG A 129 16.14 -11.11 -1.79
C ARG A 129 17.20 -10.85 -2.87
N ASP A 130 17.61 -9.58 -3.03
CA ASP A 130 18.54 -9.13 -4.06
C ASP A 130 19.37 -7.93 -3.60
N SER A 131 20.58 -8.17 -3.13
CA SER A 131 21.48 -7.14 -2.57
C SER A 131 21.90 -6.06 -3.59
N HIS A 132 21.73 -6.30 -4.90
CA HIS A 132 22.06 -5.34 -5.96
C HIS A 132 20.88 -4.47 -6.39
N PHE A 133 19.68 -4.72 -5.86
CA PHE A 133 18.47 -4.02 -6.26
C PHE A 133 18.59 -2.50 -6.08
N SER A 134 19.10 -2.05 -4.93
CA SER A 134 19.23 -0.62 -4.63
C SER A 134 20.17 0.11 -5.59
N ASP A 135 21.20 -0.55 -6.09
CA ASP A 135 22.11 0.03 -7.08
C ASP A 135 21.39 0.33 -8.40
N GLN A 136 20.33 -0.43 -8.70
CA GLN A 136 19.53 -0.25 -9.91
C GLN A 136 18.60 0.96 -9.82
N LEU A 137 18.18 1.34 -8.62
CA LEU A 137 17.32 2.52 -8.42
C LEU A 137 18.04 3.84 -8.76
N THR A 138 19.36 3.84 -8.82
CA THR A 138 20.19 4.99 -9.22
C THR A 138 20.43 5.06 -10.73
N LYS A 139 19.95 4.09 -11.51
CA LYS A 139 20.11 4.01 -12.97
C LYS A 139 18.93 4.70 -13.68
N ASP A 140 19.00 4.72 -15.00
CA ASP A 140 17.86 5.14 -15.81
C ASP A 140 16.77 4.06 -15.85
N THR A 141 15.54 4.49 -16.16
CA THR A 141 14.37 3.60 -16.19
C THR A 141 14.48 2.44 -17.17
N LYS A 142 15.22 2.61 -18.29
CA LYS A 142 15.41 1.56 -19.29
C LYS A 142 16.30 0.45 -18.73
N THR A 143 17.40 0.83 -18.07
CA THR A 143 18.32 -0.10 -17.40
C THR A 143 17.60 -0.84 -16.29
N PHE A 144 16.84 -0.14 -15.47
CA PHE A 144 16.06 -0.76 -14.40
C PHE A 144 15.02 -1.76 -14.93
N LYS A 145 14.31 -1.41 -16.00
CA LYS A 145 13.34 -2.32 -16.66
C LYS A 145 14.01 -3.60 -17.20
N ALA A 146 15.21 -3.47 -17.78
CA ALA A 146 15.97 -4.63 -18.24
C ALA A 146 16.40 -5.53 -17.09
N TYR A 147 16.83 -4.93 -15.98
CA TYR A 147 17.19 -5.64 -14.75
C TYR A 147 16.02 -6.43 -14.16
N LEU A 148 14.84 -5.81 -14.03
CA LEU A 148 13.64 -6.50 -13.56
C LEU A 148 13.32 -7.72 -14.44
N LYS A 149 13.45 -7.57 -15.76
CA LYS A 149 13.20 -8.67 -16.71
C LYS A 149 14.16 -9.84 -16.51
N GLU A 150 15.37 -9.60 -16.10
CA GLU A 150 16.41 -10.64 -15.92
C GLU A 150 16.31 -11.32 -14.55
N HIS A 151 15.99 -10.55 -13.49
CA HIS A 151 16.13 -11.02 -12.11
C HIS A 151 14.82 -11.16 -11.34
N TRP A 152 13.71 -10.54 -11.82
CA TRP A 152 12.45 -10.41 -11.11
C TRP A 152 11.28 -10.77 -12.01
N ASN A 153 11.12 -12.05 -12.33
CA ASN A 153 10.10 -12.51 -13.29
C ASN A 153 9.22 -13.63 -12.76
N ASP A 154 9.34 -14.00 -11.50
CA ASP A 154 8.47 -14.96 -10.84
C ASP A 154 7.19 -14.28 -10.36
N ARG A 155 6.02 -14.80 -10.81
CA ARG A 155 4.74 -14.22 -10.46
C ARG A 155 4.39 -14.44 -8.99
N GLU A 156 4.73 -15.60 -8.43
CA GLU A 156 4.33 -15.98 -7.08
C GLU A 156 5.23 -15.34 -6.02
N ASP A 157 6.54 -15.35 -6.26
CA ASP A 157 7.52 -14.86 -5.30
C ASP A 157 7.84 -13.37 -5.44
N ASP A 158 7.98 -12.87 -6.68
CA ASP A 158 8.48 -11.51 -6.93
C ASP A 158 7.36 -10.46 -6.93
N VAL A 159 6.17 -10.78 -7.44
CA VAL A 159 5.06 -9.80 -7.55
C VAL A 159 4.66 -9.25 -6.17
N PRO A 160 4.51 -10.04 -5.10
CA PRO A 160 4.16 -9.50 -3.78
C PRO A 160 5.17 -8.47 -3.27
N LEU A 161 6.47 -8.76 -3.38
CA LEU A 161 7.53 -7.85 -2.93
C LEU A 161 7.56 -6.55 -3.74
N LEU A 162 7.56 -6.66 -5.07
CA LEU A 162 7.61 -5.50 -5.96
C LEU A 162 6.36 -4.63 -5.84
N PHE A 163 5.19 -5.27 -5.66
CA PHE A 163 3.93 -4.55 -5.48
C PHE A 163 3.94 -3.73 -4.19
N TRP A 164 4.30 -4.34 -3.07
CA TRP A 164 4.34 -3.62 -1.81
C TRP A 164 5.47 -2.60 -1.75
N LEU A 165 6.60 -2.83 -2.45
CA LEU A 165 7.61 -1.78 -2.65
C LEU A 165 7.03 -0.60 -3.41
N MET A 166 6.38 -0.83 -4.55
CA MET A 166 5.72 0.19 -5.35
C MET A 166 4.71 1.01 -4.53
N MET A 167 3.81 0.31 -3.81
CA MET A 167 2.75 0.95 -3.03
C MET A 167 3.28 1.78 -1.86
N THR A 168 4.23 1.24 -1.11
CA THR A 168 4.82 1.94 0.05
C THR A 168 5.67 3.12 -0.39
N TRP A 169 6.46 2.96 -1.46
CA TRP A 169 7.31 4.03 -2.00
C TRP A 169 6.48 5.17 -2.57
N SER A 170 5.50 4.88 -3.44
CA SER A 170 4.60 5.91 -3.96
C SER A 170 3.83 6.65 -2.87
N SER A 171 3.38 5.94 -1.83
CA SER A 171 2.65 6.55 -0.72
C SER A 171 3.57 7.43 0.14
N SER A 172 4.83 7.02 0.38
CA SER A 172 5.83 7.84 1.05
C SER A 172 6.12 9.11 0.26
N ILE A 173 6.37 9.00 -1.06
CA ILE A 173 6.61 10.15 -1.95
C ILE A 173 5.42 11.13 -1.94
N ASN A 174 4.20 10.62 -2.09
CA ASN A 174 3.01 11.47 -2.15
C ASN A 174 2.66 12.17 -0.82
N ASN A 175 3.23 11.75 0.27
CA ASN A 175 2.93 12.28 1.60
C ASN A 175 4.12 13.00 2.27
N THR A 176 5.31 13.00 1.65
CA THR A 176 6.47 13.75 2.15
C THR A 176 6.30 15.25 1.93
N PRO A 177 6.84 16.09 2.81
CA PRO A 177 6.98 17.51 2.55
C PRO A 177 8.11 17.84 1.56
N ASP A 178 8.96 16.87 1.23
CA ASP A 178 10.11 17.02 0.33
C ASP A 178 9.68 16.75 -1.12
N LEU A 179 9.61 17.81 -1.92
CA LEU A 179 9.23 17.72 -3.34
C LEU A 179 10.30 17.06 -4.20
N ASP A 180 11.56 17.00 -3.75
CA ASP A 180 12.64 16.34 -4.49
C ASP A 180 12.40 14.82 -4.58
N ALA A 181 11.63 14.25 -3.64
CA ALA A 181 11.23 12.85 -3.70
C ALA A 181 10.42 12.47 -4.96
N LEU A 182 9.80 13.46 -5.63
CA LEU A 182 9.07 13.21 -6.90
C LEU A 182 9.98 12.74 -8.04
N VAL A 183 11.30 12.95 -7.94
CA VAL A 183 12.28 12.47 -8.93
C VAL A 183 12.26 10.95 -9.07
N ASP A 184 11.84 10.24 -8.03
CA ASP A 184 11.78 8.77 -8.01
C ASP A 184 10.51 8.19 -8.66
N MET A 185 9.48 9.01 -8.90
CA MET A 185 8.21 8.53 -9.47
C MET A 185 8.34 7.77 -10.80
N PRO A 186 9.28 8.10 -11.70
CA PRO A 186 9.51 7.29 -12.91
C PRO A 186 9.95 5.85 -12.60
N MET A 187 10.70 5.62 -11.51
CA MET A 187 11.12 4.27 -11.10
C MET A 187 9.95 3.49 -10.51
N VAL A 188 9.14 4.13 -9.67
CA VAL A 188 7.88 3.56 -9.15
C VAL A 188 6.94 3.16 -10.29
N ARG A 189 6.87 4.00 -11.34
CA ARG A 189 6.09 3.69 -12.55
C ARG A 189 6.60 2.44 -13.27
N VAL A 190 7.92 2.26 -13.39
CA VAL A 190 8.50 1.04 -14.00
C VAL A 190 8.10 -0.20 -13.21
N LEU A 191 8.12 -0.15 -11.87
CA LEU A 191 7.63 -1.25 -11.03
C LEU A 191 6.15 -1.55 -11.31
N ALA A 192 5.31 -0.52 -11.37
CA ALA A 192 3.88 -0.70 -11.66
C ALA A 192 3.63 -1.31 -13.04
N GLU A 193 4.35 -0.86 -14.08
CA GLU A 193 4.26 -1.45 -15.43
C GLU A 193 4.70 -2.91 -15.44
N TRP A 194 5.74 -3.25 -14.66
CA TRP A 194 6.25 -4.60 -14.56
C TRP A 194 5.24 -5.53 -13.87
N ILE A 195 4.70 -5.12 -12.72
CA ILE A 195 3.69 -5.87 -11.97
C ILE A 195 2.43 -6.07 -12.83
N ALA A 196 1.94 -5.01 -13.48
CA ALA A 196 0.75 -5.08 -14.34
C ALA A 196 0.94 -5.99 -15.57
N ALA A 197 2.19 -6.27 -15.98
CA ALA A 197 2.52 -7.21 -17.04
C ALA A 197 2.55 -8.65 -16.54
N LEU A 198 3.04 -8.89 -15.32
CA LEU A 198 3.12 -10.24 -14.71
C LEU A 198 1.78 -10.67 -14.13
N ASP A 199 1.15 -9.82 -13.32
CA ASP A 199 -0.14 -10.08 -12.69
C ASP A 199 -1.00 -8.80 -12.60
N PRO A 200 -1.77 -8.50 -13.63
CA PRO A 200 -2.61 -7.29 -13.65
C PRO A 200 -3.74 -7.27 -12.61
N GLY A 201 -4.08 -8.42 -12.05
CA GLY A 201 -5.15 -8.56 -11.05
C GLY A 201 -4.68 -8.51 -9.60
N TYR A 202 -3.38 -8.57 -9.37
CA TYR A 202 -2.82 -8.62 -8.03
C TYR A 202 -3.30 -7.45 -7.15
N GLU A 203 -3.73 -7.76 -5.91
CA GLU A 203 -4.25 -6.81 -4.92
C GLU A 203 -5.26 -5.82 -5.56
N ASP A 204 -6.36 -6.38 -6.06
CA ASP A 204 -7.45 -5.62 -6.70
C ASP A 204 -6.99 -4.75 -7.88
N ALA A 205 -6.08 -5.27 -8.67
CA ALA A 205 -5.49 -4.57 -9.81
C ALA A 205 -4.73 -3.27 -9.40
N GLY A 206 -4.12 -3.27 -8.22
CA GLY A 206 -3.52 -2.09 -7.61
C GLY A 206 -2.44 -1.43 -8.47
N ALA A 207 -1.65 -2.20 -9.24
CA ALA A 207 -0.68 -1.64 -10.18
C ALA A 207 -1.37 -0.86 -11.33
N LEU A 208 -2.51 -1.34 -11.84
CA LEU A 208 -3.28 -0.60 -12.84
C LEU A 208 -3.93 0.65 -12.24
N VAL A 209 -4.40 0.58 -10.98
CA VAL A 209 -4.94 1.75 -10.26
C VAL A 209 -3.86 2.82 -10.09
N PHE A 210 -2.64 2.43 -9.71
CA PHE A 210 -1.50 3.35 -9.62
C PHE A 210 -1.19 3.99 -10.97
N LEU A 211 -1.06 3.19 -12.05
CA LEU A 211 -0.79 3.68 -13.40
C LEU A 211 -1.89 4.63 -13.89
N GLY A 212 -3.15 4.30 -13.59
CA GLY A 212 -4.28 5.15 -13.90
C GLY A 212 -4.22 6.50 -13.20
N GLY A 213 -3.95 6.49 -11.88
CA GLY A 213 -3.78 7.69 -11.08
C GLY A 213 -2.61 8.55 -11.55
N PHE A 214 -1.46 7.93 -11.81
CA PHE A 214 -0.29 8.63 -12.36
C PHE A 214 -0.62 9.33 -13.69
N ASP A 215 -1.16 8.58 -14.64
CA ASP A 215 -1.44 9.09 -15.99
C ASP A 215 -2.53 10.18 -16.00
N CYS A 216 -3.48 10.16 -15.08
CA CYS A 216 -4.49 11.22 -14.96
C CYS A 216 -3.99 12.45 -14.19
N SER A 217 -3.04 12.29 -13.24
CA SER A 217 -2.61 13.39 -12.35
C SER A 217 -1.40 14.15 -12.87
N PHE A 218 -0.48 13.48 -13.57
CA PHE A 218 0.73 14.10 -14.05
C PHE A 218 0.53 14.73 -15.44
N PRO A 219 1.13 15.91 -15.71
CA PRO A 219 1.10 16.51 -17.04
C PRO A 219 1.88 15.64 -18.06
N GLU A 220 1.57 15.78 -19.35
CA GLU A 220 2.20 15.02 -20.42
C GLU A 220 3.73 15.19 -20.45
N THR A 221 4.22 16.38 -20.08
CA THR A 221 5.66 16.68 -19.98
C THR A 221 6.39 15.82 -18.92
N LEU A 222 5.65 15.30 -17.93
CA LEU A 222 6.14 14.39 -16.90
C LEU A 222 5.69 12.93 -17.13
N GLY A 223 5.23 12.62 -18.34
CA GLY A 223 4.85 11.27 -18.76
C GLY A 223 3.40 10.88 -18.47
N GLY A 224 2.56 11.81 -17.99
CA GLY A 224 1.13 11.60 -17.83
C GLY A 224 0.41 11.48 -19.16
N ASN A 225 -0.72 10.77 -19.17
CA ASN A 225 -1.59 10.64 -20.32
C ASN A 225 -3.01 10.29 -19.86
N PRO A 226 -3.91 11.27 -19.69
CA PRO A 226 -5.25 11.03 -19.14
C PRO A 226 -6.07 9.99 -19.89
N LYS A 227 -5.91 9.89 -21.22
CA LYS A 227 -6.61 8.87 -22.03
C LYS A 227 -6.13 7.46 -21.67
N ARG A 228 -4.82 7.26 -21.50
CA ARG A 228 -4.24 5.99 -21.07
C ARG A 228 -4.61 5.71 -19.60
N GLY A 229 -4.60 6.72 -18.73
CA GLY A 229 -5.02 6.61 -17.34
C GLY A 229 -6.45 6.09 -17.20
N LYS A 230 -7.38 6.62 -18.01
CA LYS A 230 -8.74 6.11 -18.07
C LYS A 230 -8.80 4.63 -18.48
N GLN A 231 -8.01 4.20 -19.48
CA GLN A 231 -7.95 2.81 -19.90
C GLN A 231 -7.44 1.87 -18.80
N TYR A 232 -6.44 2.30 -18.01
CA TYR A 232 -5.97 1.53 -16.87
C TYR A 232 -7.06 1.35 -15.81
N PHE A 233 -7.80 2.40 -15.46
CA PHE A 233 -8.91 2.29 -14.52
C PHE A 233 -10.06 1.44 -15.04
N GLU A 234 -10.42 1.56 -16.32
CA GLU A 234 -11.45 0.72 -16.95
C GLU A 234 -11.06 -0.77 -16.87
N LYS A 235 -9.78 -1.09 -17.15
CA LYS A 235 -9.26 -2.46 -17.01
C LYS A 235 -9.29 -2.93 -15.54
N ALA A 236 -8.88 -2.09 -14.58
CA ALA A 236 -8.93 -2.41 -13.16
C ALA A 236 -10.36 -2.66 -12.68
N LEU A 237 -11.31 -1.80 -13.06
CA LEU A 237 -12.74 -1.97 -12.73
C LEU A 237 -13.32 -3.25 -13.33
N ALA A 238 -12.92 -3.63 -14.54
CA ALA A 238 -13.35 -4.88 -15.17
C ALA A 238 -12.79 -6.10 -14.42
N LEU A 239 -11.52 -6.10 -14.04
CA LEU A 239 -10.86 -7.19 -13.30
C LEU A 239 -11.45 -7.38 -11.90
N THR A 240 -11.74 -6.31 -11.19
CA THR A 240 -12.32 -6.34 -9.83
C THR A 240 -13.83 -6.53 -9.83
N GLY A 241 -14.47 -6.53 -10.99
CA GLY A 241 -15.94 -6.58 -11.10
C GLY A 241 -16.63 -5.44 -10.34
N ARG A 242 -15.95 -4.30 -10.15
CA ARG A 242 -16.39 -3.12 -9.38
C ARG A 242 -16.69 -3.41 -7.89
N LYS A 243 -16.22 -4.53 -7.35
CA LYS A 243 -16.49 -4.92 -5.95
C LYS A 243 -15.66 -4.11 -4.95
N ASN A 244 -14.44 -3.71 -5.33
CA ASN A 244 -13.60 -2.82 -4.53
C ASN A 244 -13.87 -1.36 -4.93
N HIS A 245 -14.61 -0.66 -4.09
CA HIS A 245 -15.00 0.75 -4.35
C HIS A 245 -13.84 1.74 -4.26
N ILE A 246 -12.70 1.37 -3.68
CA ILE A 246 -11.48 2.21 -3.72
C ILE A 246 -11.03 2.42 -5.18
N VAL A 247 -11.16 1.41 -6.04
CA VAL A 247 -10.79 1.53 -7.46
C VAL A 247 -11.69 2.57 -8.16
N LEU A 248 -12.99 2.52 -7.91
CA LEU A 248 -13.95 3.48 -8.48
C LEU A 248 -13.75 4.88 -7.92
N PHE A 249 -13.48 5.00 -6.61
CA PHE A 249 -13.17 6.27 -5.97
C PHE A 249 -11.94 6.92 -6.60
N ASN A 250 -10.84 6.17 -6.74
CA ASN A 250 -9.62 6.68 -7.36
C ASN A 250 -9.84 7.10 -8.82
N TYR A 251 -10.62 6.32 -9.59
CA TYR A 251 -11.00 6.73 -10.95
C TYR A 251 -11.70 8.09 -10.96
N ALA A 252 -12.71 8.28 -10.08
CA ALA A 252 -13.45 9.52 -10.01
C ALA A 252 -12.55 10.71 -9.66
N VAL A 253 -11.73 10.59 -8.59
CA VAL A 253 -10.94 11.72 -8.10
C VAL A 253 -9.73 12.04 -8.97
N TYR A 254 -9.10 11.06 -9.60
CA TYR A 254 -7.95 11.31 -10.47
C TYR A 254 -8.39 11.69 -11.89
N CYS A 255 -9.12 10.81 -12.58
CA CYS A 255 -9.46 11.05 -13.97
C CYS A 255 -10.70 11.95 -14.14
N GLY A 256 -11.73 11.80 -13.30
CA GLY A 256 -12.94 12.62 -13.38
C GLY A 256 -12.65 14.10 -13.18
N VAL A 257 -11.85 14.45 -12.16
CA VAL A 257 -11.48 15.86 -11.89
C VAL A 257 -10.59 16.41 -13.00
N THR A 258 -9.53 15.68 -13.39
CA THR A 258 -8.60 16.15 -14.44
C THR A 258 -9.28 16.34 -15.80
N SER A 259 -10.24 15.47 -16.14
CA SER A 259 -11.01 15.59 -17.39
C SER A 259 -12.19 16.58 -17.30
N GLN A 260 -12.44 17.20 -16.14
CA GLN A 260 -13.60 18.04 -15.86
C GLN A 260 -14.93 17.31 -16.16
N ASP A 261 -14.98 15.99 -15.98
CA ASP A 261 -16.20 15.19 -16.11
C ASP A 261 -17.00 15.18 -14.79
N ARG A 262 -17.64 16.32 -14.51
CA ARG A 262 -18.46 16.48 -13.30
C ARG A 262 -19.56 15.43 -13.20
N ALA A 263 -20.22 15.11 -14.32
CA ALA A 263 -21.32 14.17 -14.32
C ALA A 263 -20.85 12.74 -13.96
N GLY A 264 -19.77 12.27 -14.58
CA GLY A 264 -19.17 10.98 -14.28
C GLY A 264 -18.61 10.90 -12.86
N TYR A 265 -17.96 11.98 -12.38
CA TYR A 265 -17.48 12.10 -11.00
C TYR A 265 -18.63 11.93 -9.98
N VAL A 266 -19.70 12.71 -10.11
CA VAL A 266 -20.86 12.65 -9.21
C VAL A 266 -21.55 11.28 -9.27
N ALA A 267 -21.70 10.70 -10.47
CA ALA A 267 -22.30 9.38 -10.65
C ALA A 267 -21.48 8.29 -9.95
N ALA A 268 -20.15 8.29 -10.10
CA ALA A 268 -19.27 7.33 -9.46
C ALA A 268 -19.30 7.44 -7.93
N LEU A 269 -19.26 8.66 -7.38
CA LEU A 269 -19.33 8.85 -5.93
C LEU A 269 -20.68 8.43 -5.34
N ARG A 270 -21.79 8.69 -6.04
CA ARG A 270 -23.11 8.22 -5.60
C ARG A 270 -23.22 6.71 -5.65
N GLU A 271 -22.72 6.05 -6.70
CA GLU A 271 -22.64 4.58 -6.78
C GLU A 271 -21.95 4.00 -5.54
N ILE A 272 -20.81 4.58 -5.11
CA ILE A 272 -20.08 4.13 -3.91
C ILE A 272 -20.91 4.33 -2.63
N ILE A 273 -21.57 5.50 -2.50
CA ILE A 273 -22.33 5.85 -1.30
C ILE A 273 -23.57 4.97 -1.15
N GLU A 274 -24.25 4.72 -2.25
CA GLU A 274 -25.52 4.00 -2.29
C GLU A 274 -25.37 2.47 -2.35
N ALA A 275 -24.15 1.96 -2.65
CA ALA A 275 -23.89 0.53 -2.75
C ALA A 275 -24.25 -0.22 -1.45
N PRO A 276 -24.94 -1.37 -1.53
CA PRO A 276 -25.23 -2.18 -0.35
C PRO A 276 -23.95 -2.75 0.29
N ASP A 277 -24.01 -3.05 1.58
CA ASP A 277 -22.95 -3.82 2.24
C ASP A 277 -22.98 -5.27 1.76
N GLN A 278 -21.94 -5.69 1.04
CA GLN A 278 -21.87 -7.01 0.41
C GLN A 278 -21.31 -8.09 1.33
N GLY A 279 -20.77 -7.73 2.52
CA GLY A 279 -20.20 -8.67 3.48
C GLY A 279 -18.99 -9.49 2.99
N ASN A 280 -18.30 -9.02 1.94
CA ASN A 280 -17.17 -9.68 1.30
C ASN A 280 -15.81 -9.17 1.81
N GLU A 281 -14.72 -9.65 1.21
CA GLU A 281 -13.34 -9.27 1.52
C GLU A 281 -13.04 -7.77 1.28
N HIS A 282 -13.91 -7.03 0.61
CA HIS A 282 -13.76 -5.59 0.41
C HIS A 282 -14.59 -4.76 1.40
N ARG A 283 -15.23 -5.39 2.37
CA ARG A 283 -16.18 -4.73 3.27
C ARG A 283 -15.59 -3.54 4.00
N LEU A 284 -14.42 -3.71 4.59
CA LEU A 284 -13.74 -2.64 5.35
C LEU A 284 -13.24 -1.54 4.41
N SER A 285 -12.59 -1.89 3.31
CA SER A 285 -12.11 -0.92 2.32
C SER A 285 -13.26 -0.15 1.66
N ASN A 286 -14.41 -0.79 1.42
CA ASN A 286 -15.61 -0.13 0.90
C ASN A 286 -16.22 0.87 1.89
N LYS A 287 -16.09 0.64 3.20
CA LYS A 287 -16.47 1.66 4.21
C LYS A 287 -15.56 2.88 4.15
N VAL A 288 -14.25 2.68 3.99
CA VAL A 288 -13.30 3.78 3.75
C VAL A 288 -13.66 4.54 2.48
N ALA A 289 -13.90 3.85 1.37
CA ALA A 289 -14.30 4.47 0.10
C ALA A 289 -15.58 5.30 0.24
N ARG A 290 -16.58 4.78 0.94
CA ARG A 290 -17.87 5.47 1.17
C ARG A 290 -17.70 6.76 1.97
N ARG A 291 -16.89 6.76 3.04
CA ARG A 291 -16.60 7.96 3.84
C ARG A 291 -15.93 9.04 2.99
N ARG A 292 -14.91 8.65 2.24
CA ARG A 292 -14.18 9.54 1.34
C ARG A 292 -15.05 10.04 0.20
N ALA A 293 -15.88 9.18 -0.39
CA ALA A 293 -16.82 9.56 -1.46
C ALA A 293 -17.86 10.58 -0.97
N ALA A 294 -18.40 10.41 0.23
CA ALA A 294 -19.35 11.38 0.81
C ALA A 294 -18.70 12.76 1.00
N ARG A 295 -17.45 12.77 1.52
CA ARG A 295 -16.67 14.01 1.68
C ARG A 295 -16.31 14.65 0.34
N ALA A 296 -15.88 13.86 -0.64
CA ALA A 296 -15.56 14.34 -1.98
C ALA A 296 -16.79 14.90 -2.71
N LEU A 297 -17.96 14.27 -2.55
CA LEU A 297 -19.21 14.72 -3.13
C LEU A 297 -19.65 16.06 -2.57
N SER A 298 -19.46 16.33 -1.27
CA SER A 298 -19.82 17.62 -0.65
C SER A 298 -18.96 18.80 -1.14
N ARG A 299 -17.79 18.50 -1.75
CA ARG A 299 -16.86 19.50 -2.28
C ARG A 299 -16.83 19.58 -3.81
N THR A 300 -17.85 19.02 -4.47
CA THR A 300 -17.89 18.96 -5.93
C THR A 300 -17.76 20.35 -6.57
N ASP A 301 -18.43 21.35 -6.03
CA ASP A 301 -18.42 22.71 -6.58
C ASP A 301 -17.05 23.42 -6.46
N GLU A 302 -16.15 22.92 -5.62
CA GLU A 302 -14.77 23.43 -5.51
C GLU A 302 -13.85 22.89 -6.61
N LEU A 303 -14.23 21.77 -7.24
CA LEU A 303 -13.37 21.02 -8.16
C LEU A 303 -13.73 21.23 -9.64
N PHE A 304 -14.95 21.66 -9.91
CA PHE A 304 -15.48 21.81 -11.29
C PHE A 304 -15.96 23.24 -11.53
N TYR A 305 -15.56 23.83 -12.65
CA TYR A 305 -15.87 25.21 -13.08
C TYR A 305 -16.46 25.25 -14.49
#